data_4f9f94536f577339ba38c525c7a2774e
#
_entry.id   4f9f94536f577339ba38c525c7a2774e
#
_cell.length_a   1.000
_cell.length_b   1.000
_cell.length_c   1.000
_cell.angle_alpha   90.00
_cell.angle_beta   90.00
_cell.angle_gamma   90.00
#
_symmetry.space_group_name_H-M   'P 1'
#
loop_
_entity.id
_entity.type
_entity.pdbx_description
1 polymer ?
#
loop_
_entity_poly.entity_id
_entity_poly.type
_entity_poly.pdbx_seq_one_letter_code
_entity_poly.pdbx_strand_id
1 'polypeptide(L)' 'MTEVKGTFDRETKRMVRYTTDWGTIYVDKEAIKAANNGEIPQNVMIKVTLIEE' A
#
# COMPACT_ATOMS: atom_id res chain seq x y z
N MET A 1 -1.12 5.98 16.94
CA MET A 1 -1.20 5.15 15.74
C MET A 1 -2.27 5.69 14.82
N THR A 2 -1.95 5.88 13.57
CA THR A 2 -2.85 6.45 12.58
C THR A 2 -3.10 5.45 11.46
N GLU A 3 -4.33 5.39 10.98
CA GLU A 3 -4.66 4.55 9.84
C GLU A 3 -4.95 5.45 8.65
N VAL A 4 -4.38 5.09 7.51
CA VAL A 4 -4.50 5.86 6.26
C VAL A 4 -5.01 4.93 5.18
N LYS A 5 -6.05 5.35 4.48
CA LYS A 5 -6.60 4.58 3.37
C LYS A 5 -5.78 4.83 2.11
N GLY A 6 -5.37 3.75 1.46
CA GLY A 6 -4.70 3.82 0.17
C GLY A 6 -5.62 3.32 -0.93
N THR A 7 -5.63 4.03 -2.06
CA THR A 7 -6.43 3.66 -3.22
C THR A 7 -5.50 3.31 -4.37
N PHE A 8 -5.77 2.21 -5.04
CA PHE A 8 -4.96 1.77 -6.17
C PHE A 8 -4.88 2.86 -7.23
N ASP A 9 -3.67 3.15 -7.67
CA ASP A 9 -3.40 4.12 -8.72
C ASP A 9 -2.93 3.40 -9.98
N ARG A 10 -1.80 2.72 -9.89
CA ARG A 10 -1.29 1.92 -11.01
C ARG A 10 -0.29 0.90 -10.51
N GLU A 11 0.04 -0.04 -11.37
CA GLU A 11 1.09 -0.99 -11.05
C GLU A 11 2.26 -0.79 -12.02
N THR A 12 3.45 -1.08 -11.53
CA THR A 12 4.65 -1.13 -12.35
C THR A 12 5.09 -2.59 -12.45
N LYS A 13 6.27 -2.83 -13.01
CA LYS A 13 6.76 -4.19 -13.18
C LYS A 13 6.89 -4.94 -11.83
N ARG A 14 7.32 -4.26 -10.77
CA ARG A 14 7.58 -4.89 -9.48
C ARG A 14 6.81 -4.29 -8.32
N MET A 15 6.23 -3.12 -8.52
CA MET A 15 5.59 -2.37 -7.44
C MET A 15 4.14 -2.04 -7.79
N VAL A 16 3.37 -1.79 -6.75
CA VAL A 16 2.01 -1.28 -6.89
C VAL A 16 1.97 0.09 -6.22
N ARG A 17 1.44 1.07 -6.91
CA ARG A 17 1.35 2.42 -6.38
C ARG A 17 -0.04 2.70 -5.83
N TYR A 18 -0.09 3.19 -4.61
CA TYR A 18 -1.33 3.59 -3.96
C TYR A 18 -1.27 5.06 -3.62
N THR A 19 -2.39 5.75 -3.81
CA THR A 19 -2.54 7.15 -3.43
C THR A 19 -3.21 7.21 -2.07
N THR A 20 -2.62 7.97 -1.16
CA THR A 20 -3.15 8.14 0.19
C THR A 20 -3.25 9.62 0.51
N ASP A 21 -3.89 9.94 1.65
CA ASP A 21 -3.96 11.33 2.14
C ASP A 21 -2.58 11.87 2.50
N TRP A 22 -1.62 10.98 2.73
CA TRP A 22 -0.25 11.37 3.07
C TRP A 22 0.69 11.37 1.87
N GLY A 23 0.14 11.16 0.68
CA GLY A 23 0.92 11.11 -0.53
C GLY A 23 0.88 9.74 -1.18
N THR A 24 1.81 9.49 -2.09
CA THR A 24 1.88 8.24 -2.84
C THR A 24 2.82 7.28 -2.15
N ILE A 25 2.41 6.02 -2.06
CA ILE A 25 3.26 4.96 -1.52
C ILE A 25 3.44 3.87 -2.56
N TYR A 26 4.56 3.16 -2.45
CA TYR A 26 4.86 2.01 -3.31
C TYR A 26 4.97 0.76 -2.44
N VAL A 27 4.29 -0.30 -2.87
CA VAL A 27 4.31 -1.57 -2.16
C VAL A 27 4.83 -2.64 -3.10
N ASP A 28 5.64 -3.56 -2.58
CA ASP A 28 6.15 -4.67 -3.37
C ASP A 28 4.99 -5.51 -3.90
N LYS A 29 4.95 -5.72 -5.21
CA LYS A 29 3.84 -6.42 -5.86
C LYS A 29 3.68 -7.86 -5.33
N GLU A 30 4.78 -8.58 -5.20
CA GLU A 30 4.70 -9.95 -4.73
C GLU A 30 4.20 -10.03 -3.29
N ALA A 31 4.62 -9.09 -2.44
CA ALA A 31 4.17 -9.07 -1.07
C ALA A 31 2.67 -8.80 -0.96
N ILE A 32 2.17 -7.84 -1.73
CA ILE A 32 0.74 -7.50 -1.66
C ILE A 32 -0.13 -8.61 -2.24
N LYS A 33 0.35 -9.27 -3.29
CA LYS A 33 -0.37 -10.41 -3.86
C LYS A 33 -0.41 -11.58 -2.88
N ALA A 34 0.69 -11.86 -2.21
CA ALA A 34 0.74 -12.92 -1.22
C ALA A 34 -0.24 -12.69 -0.08
N ALA A 35 -0.44 -11.43 0.29
CA ALA A 35 -1.39 -11.07 1.34
C ALA A 35 -2.84 -11.09 0.89
N ASN A 36 -3.10 -11.16 -0.42
CA ASN A 36 -4.45 -11.04 -0.97
C ASN A 36 -4.75 -12.11 -2.01
N ASN A 37 -4.36 -13.34 -1.74
CA ASN A 37 -4.68 -14.51 -2.58
C ASN A 37 -4.24 -14.36 -4.05
N GLY A 38 -3.13 -13.67 -4.29
CA GLY A 38 -2.58 -13.50 -5.63
C GLY A 38 -3.17 -12.34 -6.41
N GLU A 39 -4.01 -11.54 -5.79
CA GLU A 39 -4.65 -10.41 -6.43
C GLU A 39 -4.17 -9.08 -5.85
N ILE A 40 -4.26 -8.02 -6.66
CA ILE A 40 -3.91 -6.68 -6.22
C ILE A 40 -5.18 -6.00 -5.74
N PRO A 41 -5.28 -5.64 -4.43
CA PRO A 41 -6.49 -5.00 -3.91
C PRO A 41 -6.60 -3.56 -4.40
N GLN A 42 -7.83 -3.10 -4.62
CA GLN A 42 -8.09 -1.73 -5.03
C GLN A 42 -7.96 -0.74 -3.88
N ASN A 43 -8.18 -1.21 -2.66
CA ASN A 43 -8.10 -0.37 -1.47
C ASN A 43 -7.31 -1.10 -0.40
N VAL A 44 -6.50 -0.37 0.33
CA VAL A 44 -5.73 -0.92 1.44
C VAL A 44 -5.82 0.01 2.64
N MET A 45 -5.66 -0.55 3.83
CA MET A 45 -5.57 0.24 5.05
C MET A 45 -4.15 0.12 5.57
N ILE A 46 -3.52 1.26 5.77
CA ILE A 46 -2.13 1.31 6.20
C ILE A 46 -2.08 1.87 7.61
N LYS A 47 -1.45 1.13 8.51
CA LYS A 47 -1.25 1.61 9.88
C LYS A 47 0.12 2.26 9.96
N VAL A 48 0.15 3.47 10.48
CA VAL A 48 1.38 4.24 10.60
C VAL A 48 1.70 4.45 12.07
N THR A 49 2.90 4.08 12.46
CA THR A 49 3.41 4.30 13.81
C THR A 49 4.70 5.09 13.69
N LEU A 50 4.75 6.23 14.34
CA LEU A 50 5.95 7.07 14.32
C LEU A 50 6.89 6.60 15.42
N ILE A 51 8.13 6.42 15.03
CA ILE A 51 9.18 5.95 15.95
C ILE A 51 10.21 7.05 16.10
N GLU A 52 10.47 7.42 17.34
CA GLU A 52 11.53 8.37 17.66
C GLU A 52 12.75 7.60 18.16
N GLU A 53 13.90 7.94 17.61
CA GLU A 53 15.16 7.31 18.02
C GLU A 53 16.12 8.35 18.56
#